data_4ac764d4431c3e9319555f0fffcebb98
#
_entry.id   4ac764d4431c3e9319555f0fffcebb98
#
_cell.length_a   1.000
_cell.length_b   1.000
_cell.length_c   1.000
_cell.angle_alpha   90.00
_cell.angle_beta   90.00
_cell.angle_gamma   90.00
#
_symmetry.space_group_name_H-M   'P 1'
#
loop_
_entity.id
_entity.type
_entity.pdbx_description
1 polymer ?
#
loop_
_entity_poly.entity_id
_entity_poly.type
_entity_poly.pdbx_seq_one_letter_code
_entity_poly.pdbx_strand_id
1 'polypeptide(L)'
;LIKAVMSHPFFLNKGPISLVKVCDFLKIANQKKNEINFYDIKDLQSANKDSITFFHSKKYKEVAKTTKASFCLTSDLLKDFLPKNCEPIIVNNVLAAVARITEEFYPNSLEDEFDNKVLNIEDSDCKSVIHGKNVLIGENVEIGTNCLIGHNTIIEKNVHIGDNCKIGSNTIIRNSIIRNNVSILDNCIIGKKGFGFFPNKKKNLRYPHIGIV
;
A
#
# COMPACT_ATOMS: atom_id res chain seq x y z
N LEU A 1 -21.36 -16.08 2.34
CA LEU A 1 -20.52 -15.61 1.23
C LEU A 1 -19.71 -14.42 1.73
N ILE A 2 -18.51 -14.69 2.22
CA ILE A 2 -17.52 -13.65 2.56
C ILE A 2 -17.17 -12.98 1.23
N LYS A 3 -17.54 -11.70 1.05
CA LYS A 3 -17.06 -10.89 -0.07
C LYS A 3 -15.54 -10.94 0.00
N ALA A 4 -14.91 -11.53 -1.01
CA ALA A 4 -13.46 -11.45 -1.15
C ALA A 4 -13.09 -9.94 -1.15
N VAL A 5 -12.50 -9.49 -0.06
CA VAL A 5 -11.83 -8.20 -0.04
C VAL A 5 -10.75 -8.33 -1.11
N MET A 6 -10.76 -7.46 -2.12
CA MET A 6 -9.68 -7.46 -3.11
C MET A 6 -8.38 -7.26 -2.33
N SER A 7 -7.63 -8.34 -2.13
CA SER A 7 -6.39 -8.33 -1.37
C SER A 7 -5.40 -7.42 -2.08
N HIS A 8 -4.69 -6.60 -1.34
CA HIS A 8 -3.60 -5.81 -1.87
C HIS A 8 -2.54 -6.76 -2.47
N PRO A 9 -2.11 -6.61 -3.75
CA PRO A 9 -1.29 -7.62 -4.40
C PRO A 9 0.10 -7.82 -3.76
N PHE A 10 0.63 -6.79 -3.08
CA PHE A 10 1.97 -6.79 -2.51
C PHE A 10 2.01 -6.81 -0.98
N PHE A 11 0.93 -6.45 -0.31
CA PHE A 11 0.88 -6.33 1.15
C PHE A 11 -0.29 -7.13 1.71
N LEU A 12 -0.02 -7.97 2.70
CA LEU A 12 -1.05 -8.76 3.36
C LEU A 12 -1.90 -7.87 4.28
N ASN A 13 -3.18 -7.72 3.94
CA ASN A 13 -4.15 -7.04 4.79
C ASN A 13 -4.60 -7.97 5.92
N LYS A 14 -4.46 -7.55 7.18
CA LYS A 14 -4.86 -8.27 8.40
C LYS A 14 -6.26 -7.91 8.90
N GLY A 15 -7.01 -7.09 8.16
CA GLY A 15 -8.40 -6.78 8.51
C GLY A 15 -9.33 -8.00 8.52
N PRO A 16 -10.51 -7.89 9.10
CA PRO A 16 -11.10 -6.66 9.59
C PRO A 16 -10.56 -6.21 10.97
N ILE A 17 -10.55 -4.88 11.20
CA ILE A 17 -10.21 -4.27 12.49
C ILE A 17 -11.45 -3.57 13.04
N SER A 18 -11.83 -3.86 14.28
CA SER A 18 -13.00 -3.24 14.89
C SER A 18 -12.74 -1.79 15.29
N LEU A 19 -13.82 -0.97 15.34
CA LEU A 19 -13.75 0.41 15.85
C LEU A 19 -13.18 0.48 17.26
N VAL A 20 -13.49 -0.51 18.12
CA VAL A 20 -12.93 -0.60 19.48
C VAL A 20 -11.40 -0.67 19.40
N LYS A 21 -10.85 -1.59 18.59
CA LYS A 21 -9.40 -1.71 18.41
C LYS A 21 -8.78 -0.44 17.81
N VAL A 22 -9.44 0.20 16.84
CA VAL A 22 -8.99 1.50 16.30
C VAL A 22 -8.87 2.55 17.41
N CYS A 23 -9.89 2.66 18.25
CA CYS A 23 -9.88 3.60 19.39
C CYS A 23 -8.78 3.27 20.41
N ASP A 24 -8.57 1.98 20.71
CA ASP A 24 -7.52 1.52 21.63
C ASP A 24 -6.12 1.86 21.09
N PHE A 25 -5.83 1.58 19.82
CA PHE A 25 -4.56 1.93 19.17
C PHE A 25 -4.30 3.43 19.19
N LEU A 26 -5.33 4.23 19.00
CA LEU A 26 -5.24 5.70 19.01
C LEU A 26 -5.29 6.29 20.40
N LYS A 27 -5.59 5.49 21.43
CA LYS A 27 -5.78 5.92 22.84
C LYS A 27 -6.87 6.98 22.98
N ILE A 28 -7.98 6.80 22.28
CA ILE A 28 -9.16 7.66 22.35
C ILE A 28 -10.36 6.89 22.92
N ALA A 29 -11.28 7.60 23.58
CA ALA A 29 -12.47 6.97 24.12
C ALA A 29 -13.40 6.47 23.01
N ASN A 30 -13.80 5.20 23.09
CA ASN A 30 -14.88 4.68 22.25
C ASN A 30 -16.23 4.96 22.92
N GLN A 31 -17.08 5.71 22.23
CA GLN A 31 -18.43 6.04 22.71
C GLN A 31 -19.52 5.14 22.11
N LYS A 32 -19.18 4.22 21.19
CA LYS A 32 -20.14 3.37 20.49
C LYS A 32 -20.18 1.95 21.02
N LYS A 33 -21.42 1.43 21.17
CA LYS A 33 -21.69 0.05 21.62
C LYS A 33 -21.79 -0.97 20.48
N ASN A 34 -21.85 -0.52 19.22
CA ASN A 34 -22.06 -1.42 18.08
C ASN A 34 -20.72 -2.00 17.58
N GLU A 35 -20.70 -3.26 17.22
CA GLU A 35 -19.56 -3.88 16.53
C GLU A 35 -19.45 -3.37 15.09
N ILE A 36 -18.60 -2.37 14.91
CA ILE A 36 -18.28 -1.80 13.61
C ILE A 36 -16.89 -2.31 13.23
N ASN A 37 -16.77 -2.89 12.05
CA ASN A 37 -15.54 -3.45 11.53
C ASN A 37 -15.12 -2.74 10.24
N PHE A 38 -13.84 -2.43 10.14
CA PHE A 38 -13.20 -1.86 8.96
C PHE A 38 -12.35 -2.93 8.29
N TYR A 39 -12.50 -3.06 6.99
CA TYR A 39 -11.76 -4.04 6.20
C TYR A 39 -10.48 -3.46 5.59
N ASP A 40 -10.37 -2.12 5.53
CA ASP A 40 -9.21 -1.44 4.97
C ASP A 40 -9.14 0.03 5.42
N ILE A 41 -7.97 0.66 5.22
CA ILE A 41 -7.78 2.09 5.28
C ILE A 41 -7.54 2.64 3.87
N LYS A 42 -8.31 3.67 3.48
CA LYS A 42 -8.29 4.22 2.11
C LYS A 42 -8.32 5.73 2.10
N ASP A 43 -7.88 6.33 0.99
CA ASP A 43 -8.04 7.77 0.77
C ASP A 43 -9.52 8.16 0.64
N LEU A 44 -9.80 9.48 0.65
CA LEU A 44 -11.16 10.02 0.63
C LEU A 44 -11.98 9.62 -0.61
N GLN A 45 -11.33 9.39 -1.76
CA GLN A 45 -12.01 9.10 -3.03
C GLN A 45 -12.33 7.62 -3.17
N SER A 46 -11.39 6.76 -2.79
CA SER A 46 -11.49 5.31 -2.93
C SER A 46 -12.19 4.63 -1.74
N ALA A 47 -12.38 5.35 -0.63
CA ALA A 47 -13.04 4.83 0.55
C ALA A 47 -14.53 4.53 0.33
N ASN A 48 -15.01 3.47 0.96
CA ASN A 48 -16.40 3.06 0.99
C ASN A 48 -16.88 2.86 2.44
N LYS A 49 -18.11 2.40 2.64
CA LYS A 49 -18.71 2.19 3.96
C LYS A 49 -17.96 1.20 4.86
N ASP A 50 -17.18 0.29 4.26
CA ASP A 50 -16.47 -0.78 4.95
C ASP A 50 -14.98 -0.42 5.21
N SER A 51 -14.56 0.80 4.84
CA SER A 51 -13.21 1.30 5.06
C SER A 51 -13.18 2.51 5.98
N ILE A 52 -12.08 2.67 6.70
CA ILE A 52 -11.75 3.91 7.39
C ILE A 52 -11.01 4.83 6.44
N THR A 53 -11.32 6.13 6.45
CA THR A 53 -10.60 7.14 5.66
C THR A 53 -9.97 8.18 6.57
N PHE A 54 -9.29 9.17 5.98
CA PHE A 54 -8.63 10.23 6.73
C PHE A 54 -8.68 11.58 6.01
N PHE A 55 -8.82 12.66 6.79
CA PHE A 55 -8.88 14.03 6.29
C PHE A 55 -7.99 14.93 7.15
N HIS A 56 -6.79 15.26 6.65
CA HIS A 56 -5.74 15.95 7.40
C HIS A 56 -5.49 17.40 6.99
N SER A 57 -6.05 17.86 5.87
CA SER A 57 -5.76 19.20 5.35
C SER A 57 -6.96 19.78 4.62
N LYS A 58 -7.23 21.08 4.85
CA LYS A 58 -8.25 21.87 4.15
C LYS A 58 -8.16 21.82 2.62
N LYS A 59 -6.98 21.55 2.07
CA LYS A 59 -6.76 21.37 0.64
C LYS A 59 -7.69 20.31 0.03
N TYR A 60 -8.07 19.30 0.80
CA TYR A 60 -8.90 18.18 0.34
C TYR A 60 -10.39 18.32 0.73
N LYS A 61 -10.84 19.52 1.14
CA LYS A 61 -12.20 19.74 1.65
C LYS A 61 -13.30 19.35 0.66
N GLU A 62 -13.10 19.58 -0.64
CA GLU A 62 -14.13 19.27 -1.65
C GLU A 62 -14.25 17.74 -1.86
N VAL A 63 -13.15 17.03 -1.79
CA VAL A 63 -13.15 15.57 -1.84
C VAL A 63 -13.75 14.98 -0.54
N ALA A 64 -13.44 15.57 0.61
CA ALA A 64 -13.97 15.14 1.89
C ALA A 64 -15.51 15.21 1.96
N LYS A 65 -16.13 16.23 1.36
CA LYS A 65 -17.59 16.38 1.29
C LYS A 65 -18.31 15.25 0.54
N THR A 66 -17.62 14.55 -0.34
CA THR A 66 -18.17 13.51 -1.22
C THR A 66 -17.72 12.10 -0.88
N THR A 67 -16.96 11.94 0.19
CA THR A 67 -16.49 10.60 0.61
C THR A 67 -17.65 9.67 0.92
N LYS A 68 -17.49 8.41 0.56
CA LYS A 68 -18.46 7.33 0.84
C LYS A 68 -18.10 6.52 2.09
N ALA A 69 -17.04 6.90 2.80
CA ALA A 69 -16.64 6.27 4.04
C ALA A 69 -17.66 6.53 5.16
N SER A 70 -17.89 5.55 6.01
CA SER A 70 -18.71 5.73 7.21
C SER A 70 -17.95 6.41 8.36
N PHE A 71 -16.62 6.33 8.37
CA PHE A 71 -15.76 6.91 9.40
C PHE A 71 -14.51 7.55 8.81
N CYS A 72 -14.10 8.67 9.40
CA CYS A 72 -12.94 9.44 8.96
C CYS A 72 -12.07 9.90 10.12
N LEU A 73 -10.78 9.52 10.10
CA LEU A 73 -9.76 10.09 10.98
C LEU A 73 -9.54 11.56 10.62
N THR A 74 -9.83 12.48 11.53
CA THR A 74 -9.70 13.91 11.26
C THR A 74 -9.41 14.71 12.54
N SER A 75 -9.15 16.01 12.39
CA SER A 75 -9.03 16.94 13.52
C SER A 75 -10.37 17.63 13.80
N ASP A 76 -10.51 18.18 15.00
CA ASP A 76 -11.71 18.93 15.38
C ASP A 76 -12.00 20.13 14.43
N LEU A 77 -10.94 20.75 13.90
CA LEU A 77 -11.05 21.88 12.96
C LEU A 77 -11.58 21.50 11.57
N LEU A 78 -11.52 20.22 11.20
CA LEU A 78 -11.86 19.75 9.86
C LEU A 78 -13.15 18.92 9.82
N LYS A 79 -13.67 18.47 10.95
CA LYS A 79 -14.82 17.56 11.04
C LYS A 79 -16.07 18.06 10.32
N ASP A 80 -16.33 19.37 10.35
CA ASP A 80 -17.55 19.98 9.78
C ASP A 80 -17.59 19.98 8.25
N PHE A 81 -16.48 19.62 7.60
CA PHE A 81 -16.44 19.43 6.14
C PHE A 81 -16.87 18.03 5.68
N LEU A 82 -17.01 17.09 6.63
CA LEU A 82 -17.44 15.73 6.32
C LEU A 82 -18.94 15.67 6.06
N PRO A 83 -19.40 14.75 5.19
CA PRO A 83 -20.83 14.56 4.97
C PRO A 83 -21.49 13.94 6.20
N LYS A 84 -22.80 14.16 6.39
CA LYS A 84 -23.56 13.69 7.57
C LYS A 84 -23.50 12.19 7.82
N ASN A 85 -23.26 11.41 6.79
CA ASN A 85 -23.11 9.94 6.86
C ASN A 85 -21.71 9.45 7.15
N CYS A 86 -20.73 10.36 7.29
CA CYS A 86 -19.35 10.04 7.64
C CYS A 86 -19.01 10.56 9.03
N GLU A 87 -18.83 9.65 9.98
CA GLU A 87 -18.57 10.00 11.36
C GLU A 87 -17.09 10.33 11.59
N PRO A 88 -16.79 11.49 12.21
CA PRO A 88 -15.42 11.87 12.52
C PRO A 88 -14.87 11.08 13.71
N ILE A 89 -13.67 10.52 13.54
CA ILE A 89 -12.81 10.03 14.63
C ILE A 89 -11.77 11.12 14.88
N ILE A 90 -11.96 11.88 15.98
CA ILE A 90 -11.13 13.06 16.27
C ILE A 90 -9.79 12.64 16.87
N VAL A 91 -8.70 13.10 16.23
CA VAL A 91 -7.32 12.86 16.67
C VAL A 91 -6.50 14.14 16.60
N ASN A 92 -5.50 14.26 17.49
CA ASN A 92 -4.62 15.44 17.53
C ASN A 92 -3.65 15.49 16.33
N ASN A 93 -3.20 14.36 15.84
CA ASN A 93 -2.30 14.24 14.69
C ASN A 93 -2.84 13.17 13.73
N VAL A 94 -3.53 13.62 12.69
CA VAL A 94 -4.19 12.73 11.72
C VAL A 94 -3.19 11.84 11.01
N LEU A 95 -2.06 12.38 10.56
CA LEU A 95 -1.07 11.59 9.82
C LEU A 95 -0.40 10.52 10.69
N ALA A 96 -0.12 10.82 11.97
CA ALA A 96 0.39 9.82 12.90
C ALA A 96 -0.66 8.74 13.21
N ALA A 97 -1.94 9.11 13.32
CA ALA A 97 -3.03 8.15 13.49
C ALA A 97 -3.17 7.24 12.26
N VAL A 98 -3.15 7.82 11.06
CA VAL A 98 -3.16 7.06 9.79
C VAL A 98 -2.00 6.07 9.73
N ALA A 99 -0.78 6.50 10.06
CA ALA A 99 0.38 5.61 10.04
C ALA A 99 0.21 4.40 10.96
N ARG A 100 -0.28 4.61 12.19
CA ARG A 100 -0.54 3.53 13.14
C ARG A 100 -1.62 2.56 12.64
N ILE A 101 -2.74 3.08 12.15
CA ILE A 101 -3.82 2.24 11.65
C ILE A 101 -3.40 1.50 10.37
N THR A 102 -2.62 2.14 9.49
CA THR A 102 -2.08 1.47 8.31
C THR A 102 -1.14 0.31 8.70
N GLU A 103 -0.29 0.48 9.70
CA GLU A 103 0.58 -0.57 10.23
C GLU A 103 -0.22 -1.76 10.78
N GLU A 104 -1.35 -1.51 11.44
CA GLU A 104 -2.24 -2.57 11.93
C GLU A 104 -2.91 -3.36 10.80
N PHE A 105 -3.34 -2.68 9.73
CA PHE A 105 -3.85 -3.36 8.54
C PHE A 105 -2.77 -4.08 7.76
N TYR A 106 -1.56 -3.49 7.69
CA TYR A 106 -0.44 -3.93 6.86
C TYR A 106 0.86 -3.95 7.69
N PRO A 107 1.07 -4.96 8.55
CA PRO A 107 2.17 -4.98 9.53
C PRO A 107 3.57 -4.76 8.94
N ASN A 108 3.82 -5.25 7.73
CA ASN A 108 5.12 -5.14 7.07
C ASN A 108 5.26 -3.88 6.19
N SER A 109 4.35 -2.91 6.33
CA SER A 109 4.36 -1.69 5.50
C SER A 109 5.51 -0.74 5.82
N LEU A 110 6.08 -0.82 7.02
CA LEU A 110 7.23 0.00 7.45
C LEU A 110 8.59 -0.63 7.12
N GLU A 111 8.64 -1.94 6.90
CA GLU A 111 9.87 -2.68 6.66
C GLU A 111 10.31 -2.54 5.19
N ASP A 112 11.61 -2.53 4.98
CA ASP A 112 12.25 -2.41 3.66
C ASP A 112 13.08 -3.68 3.39
N GLU A 113 12.53 -4.83 3.76
CA GLU A 113 13.16 -6.13 3.57
C GLU A 113 13.23 -6.48 2.07
N PHE A 114 14.29 -7.18 1.70
CA PHE A 114 14.40 -7.78 0.38
C PHE A 114 13.63 -9.10 0.34
N ASP A 115 13.21 -9.51 -0.85
CA ASP A 115 12.59 -10.81 -1.06
C ASP A 115 13.66 -11.91 -0.98
N ASN A 116 13.66 -12.66 0.11
CA ASN A 116 14.63 -13.74 0.36
C ASN A 116 14.25 -15.09 -0.27
N LYS A 117 13.15 -15.13 -1.03
CA LYS A 117 12.65 -16.32 -1.72
C LYS A 117 12.84 -16.30 -3.24
N VAL A 118 13.60 -15.33 -3.74
CA VAL A 118 13.88 -15.25 -5.17
C VAL A 118 14.69 -16.46 -5.64
N LEU A 119 14.38 -16.94 -6.84
CA LEU A 119 15.08 -18.03 -7.53
C LEU A 119 15.80 -17.48 -8.75
N ASN A 120 16.80 -18.21 -9.27
CA ASN A 120 17.29 -17.91 -10.62
C ASN A 120 16.16 -18.06 -11.65
N ILE A 121 16.15 -17.23 -12.67
CA ILE A 121 15.10 -17.25 -13.70
C ILE A 121 15.01 -18.62 -14.40
N GLU A 122 16.13 -19.32 -14.55
CA GLU A 122 16.19 -20.66 -15.13
C GLU A 122 15.42 -21.71 -14.30
N ASP A 123 15.29 -21.48 -12.99
CA ASP A 123 14.60 -22.35 -12.03
C ASP A 123 13.14 -21.93 -11.82
N SER A 124 12.68 -20.87 -12.49
CA SER A 124 11.34 -20.28 -12.36
C SER A 124 10.42 -20.62 -13.55
N ASP A 125 9.14 -20.29 -13.41
CA ASP A 125 8.16 -20.38 -14.51
C ASP A 125 8.43 -19.36 -15.64
N CYS A 126 9.30 -18.38 -15.41
CA CYS A 126 9.68 -17.33 -16.37
C CYS A 126 10.90 -17.71 -17.23
N LYS A 127 11.41 -18.93 -17.17
CA LYS A 127 12.62 -19.39 -17.88
C LYS A 127 12.62 -19.22 -19.41
N SER A 128 11.45 -19.08 -20.03
CA SER A 128 11.32 -18.87 -21.48
C SER A 128 11.54 -17.43 -21.93
N VAL A 129 11.66 -16.49 -21.00
CA VAL A 129 11.91 -15.07 -21.30
C VAL A 129 13.38 -14.89 -21.73
N ILE A 130 13.64 -14.02 -22.70
CA ILE A 130 15.02 -13.68 -23.09
C ILE A 130 15.67 -12.87 -21.97
N HIS A 131 16.73 -13.40 -21.37
CA HIS A 131 17.37 -12.79 -20.20
C HIS A 131 18.90 -12.82 -20.20
N GLY A 132 19.49 -11.92 -19.42
CA GLY A 132 20.92 -11.90 -19.13
C GLY A 132 21.31 -12.90 -18.02
N LYS A 133 22.52 -12.77 -17.50
CA LYS A 133 23.01 -13.59 -16.39
C LYS A 133 22.55 -13.03 -15.04
N ASN A 134 22.43 -13.90 -14.02
CA ASN A 134 22.10 -13.55 -12.62
C ASN A 134 20.77 -12.79 -12.50
N VAL A 135 19.74 -13.23 -13.22
CA VAL A 135 18.38 -12.69 -13.07
C VAL A 135 17.66 -13.48 -11.98
N LEU A 136 17.12 -12.77 -10.98
CA LEU A 136 16.41 -13.36 -9.84
C LEU A 136 14.92 -13.01 -9.90
N ILE A 137 14.08 -14.02 -9.68
CA ILE A 137 12.62 -13.93 -9.81
C ILE A 137 11.95 -14.38 -8.51
N GLY A 138 11.06 -13.56 -7.97
CA GLY A 138 10.26 -13.86 -6.78
C GLY A 138 9.03 -14.72 -7.07
N GLU A 139 8.35 -15.15 -6.01
CA GLU A 139 7.09 -15.91 -6.12
C GLU A 139 6.00 -15.12 -6.87
N ASN A 140 5.17 -15.80 -7.66
CA ASN A 140 4.02 -15.23 -8.39
C ASN A 140 4.39 -14.06 -9.31
N VAL A 141 5.60 -14.03 -9.83
CA VAL A 141 5.99 -13.08 -10.89
C VAL A 141 5.42 -13.55 -12.21
N GLU A 142 4.78 -12.65 -12.93
CA GLU A 142 4.28 -12.89 -14.28
C GLU A 142 4.99 -11.97 -15.27
N ILE A 143 5.50 -12.53 -16.36
CA ILE A 143 6.17 -11.77 -17.43
C ILE A 143 5.54 -12.15 -18.77
N GLY A 144 5.04 -11.15 -19.47
CA GLY A 144 4.40 -11.30 -20.76
C GLY A 144 5.37 -11.72 -21.88
N THR A 145 4.83 -11.81 -23.07
CA THR A 145 5.58 -12.26 -24.26
C THR A 145 6.53 -11.18 -24.78
N ASN A 146 7.58 -11.60 -25.50
CA ASN A 146 8.54 -10.73 -26.18
C ASN A 146 9.21 -9.72 -25.23
N CYS A 147 9.52 -10.14 -24.00
CA CYS A 147 10.23 -9.35 -23.01
C CYS A 147 11.73 -9.65 -23.01
N LEU A 148 12.53 -8.64 -22.67
CA LEU A 148 13.98 -8.74 -22.52
C LEU A 148 14.37 -8.27 -21.12
N ILE A 149 15.10 -9.10 -20.36
CA ILE A 149 15.56 -8.81 -19.00
C ILE A 149 17.08 -8.74 -18.99
N GLY A 150 17.63 -7.61 -18.54
CA GLY A 150 19.09 -7.40 -18.46
C GLY A 150 19.76 -8.19 -17.34
N HIS A 151 21.10 -8.16 -17.33
CA HIS A 151 21.92 -8.87 -16.34
C HIS A 151 21.71 -8.33 -14.91
N ASN A 152 21.89 -9.19 -13.88
CA ASN A 152 21.82 -8.83 -12.46
C ASN A 152 20.51 -8.13 -12.06
N THR A 153 19.41 -8.42 -12.72
CA THR A 153 18.11 -7.83 -12.45
C THR A 153 17.36 -8.68 -11.43
N ILE A 154 16.68 -8.02 -10.50
CA ILE A 154 15.86 -8.68 -9.45
C ILE A 154 14.42 -8.23 -9.63
N ILE A 155 13.52 -9.20 -9.82
CA ILE A 155 12.07 -8.96 -9.89
C ILE A 155 11.45 -9.65 -8.68
N GLU A 156 11.02 -8.86 -7.69
CA GLU A 156 10.48 -9.39 -6.44
C GLU A 156 9.06 -9.91 -6.61
N LYS A 157 8.59 -10.65 -5.62
CA LYS A 157 7.29 -11.36 -5.62
C LYS A 157 6.10 -10.50 -6.07
N ASN A 158 5.14 -11.15 -6.70
CA ASN A 158 3.85 -10.60 -7.16
C ASN A 158 3.99 -9.48 -8.21
N VAL A 159 5.19 -9.20 -8.73
CA VAL A 159 5.36 -8.22 -9.81
C VAL A 159 4.75 -8.79 -11.08
N HIS A 160 4.00 -7.95 -11.79
CA HIS A 160 3.47 -8.27 -13.11
C HIS A 160 4.11 -7.38 -14.17
N ILE A 161 4.61 -7.98 -15.24
CA ILE A 161 5.20 -7.30 -16.40
C ILE A 161 4.43 -7.74 -17.64
N GLY A 162 3.86 -6.79 -18.36
CA GLY A 162 3.13 -7.03 -19.61
C GLY A 162 4.04 -7.36 -20.79
N ASP A 163 3.45 -7.39 -21.98
CA ASP A 163 4.13 -7.77 -23.21
C ASP A 163 5.08 -6.69 -23.74
N ASN A 164 6.08 -7.11 -24.54
CA ASN A 164 7.02 -6.25 -25.28
C ASN A 164 7.80 -5.29 -24.35
N CYS A 165 8.14 -5.71 -23.16
CA CYS A 165 8.88 -4.88 -22.19
C CYS A 165 10.40 -5.14 -22.29
N LYS A 166 11.17 -4.08 -22.03
CA LYS A 166 12.64 -4.14 -21.94
C LYS A 166 13.07 -3.65 -20.58
N ILE A 167 13.69 -4.51 -19.80
CA ILE A 167 14.19 -4.20 -18.45
C ILE A 167 15.71 -4.21 -18.51
N GLY A 168 16.31 -3.09 -18.16
CA GLY A 168 17.76 -2.89 -18.15
C GLY A 168 18.47 -3.68 -17.06
N SER A 169 19.79 -3.77 -17.18
CA SER A 169 20.66 -4.47 -16.23
C SER A 169 20.73 -3.77 -14.87
N ASN A 170 21.06 -4.52 -13.81
CA ASN A 170 21.19 -4.04 -12.43
C ASN A 170 19.91 -3.34 -11.91
N THR A 171 18.75 -3.73 -12.38
CA THR A 171 17.46 -3.14 -12.04
C THR A 171 16.77 -3.97 -10.97
N ILE A 172 16.08 -3.29 -10.04
CA ILE A 172 15.25 -3.95 -9.03
C ILE A 172 13.80 -3.50 -9.21
N ILE A 173 12.88 -4.45 -9.37
CA ILE A 173 11.44 -4.18 -9.51
C ILE A 173 10.70 -4.83 -8.34
N ARG A 174 9.94 -4.04 -7.60
CA ARG A 174 9.10 -4.47 -6.47
C ARG A 174 7.82 -3.66 -6.41
N ASN A 175 6.78 -4.17 -5.77
CA ASN A 175 5.52 -3.45 -5.53
C ASN A 175 4.97 -2.74 -6.79
N SER A 176 5.10 -3.37 -7.96
CA SER A 176 4.86 -2.70 -9.26
C SER A 176 4.09 -3.59 -10.22
N ILE A 177 3.24 -2.94 -11.03
CA ILE A 177 2.54 -3.54 -12.16
C ILE A 177 2.98 -2.80 -13.42
N ILE A 178 3.90 -3.40 -14.16
CA ILE A 178 4.41 -2.86 -15.42
C ILE A 178 3.46 -3.28 -16.54
N ARG A 179 2.98 -2.31 -17.32
CA ARG A 179 2.09 -2.59 -18.47
C ARG A 179 2.91 -2.90 -19.73
N ASN A 180 2.21 -3.10 -20.84
CA ASN A 180 2.84 -3.45 -22.11
C ASN A 180 3.71 -2.32 -22.69
N ASN A 181 4.72 -2.66 -23.46
CA ASN A 181 5.58 -1.73 -24.23
C ASN A 181 6.37 -0.75 -23.34
N VAL A 182 6.75 -1.18 -22.14
CA VAL A 182 7.55 -0.36 -21.21
C VAL A 182 9.03 -0.67 -21.37
N SER A 183 9.86 0.39 -21.38
CA SER A 183 11.31 0.27 -21.35
C SER A 183 11.85 0.90 -20.07
N ILE A 184 12.55 0.11 -19.26
CA ILE A 184 13.23 0.53 -18.02
C ILE A 184 14.73 0.44 -18.30
N LEU A 185 15.45 1.53 -18.06
CA LEU A 185 16.90 1.59 -18.31
C LEU A 185 17.69 0.90 -17.18
N ASP A 186 18.99 0.76 -17.41
CA ASP A 186 19.92 0.16 -16.44
C ASP A 186 19.96 0.92 -15.11
N ASN A 187 20.26 0.20 -14.02
CA ASN A 187 20.44 0.72 -12.67
C ASN A 187 19.19 1.42 -12.07
N CYS A 188 18.00 1.04 -12.48
CA CYS A 188 16.75 1.56 -11.93
C CYS A 188 16.28 0.77 -10.70
N ILE A 189 15.61 1.46 -9.77
CA ILE A 189 14.87 0.83 -8.67
C ILE A 189 13.42 1.28 -8.76
N ILE A 190 12.53 0.37 -9.15
CA ILE A 190 11.10 0.62 -9.32
C ILE A 190 10.34 0.10 -8.11
N GLY A 191 9.35 0.87 -7.63
CA GLY A 191 8.46 0.46 -6.53
C GLY A 191 9.11 0.46 -5.15
N LYS A 192 10.27 1.12 -4.98
CA LYS A 192 10.86 1.32 -3.66
C LYS A 192 9.95 2.19 -2.79
N LYS A 193 9.80 1.81 -1.52
CA LYS A 193 9.04 2.60 -0.55
C LYS A 193 9.62 4.01 -0.41
N GLY A 194 8.74 5.01 -0.37
CA GLY A 194 9.11 6.40 -0.23
C GLY A 194 9.82 6.70 1.11
N PHE A 195 10.54 7.80 1.14
CA PHE A 195 11.23 8.30 2.32
C PHE A 195 10.37 9.36 3.02
N GLY A 196 9.47 8.91 3.91
CA GLY A 196 8.58 9.79 4.65
C GLY A 196 8.67 9.56 6.16
N PHE A 197 8.85 10.65 6.91
CA PHE A 197 8.89 10.62 8.38
C PHE A 197 8.04 11.74 8.96
N PHE A 198 7.48 11.50 10.16
CA PHE A 198 7.02 12.61 11.00
C PHE A 198 7.89 12.75 12.24
N PRO A 199 8.15 14.02 12.64
CA PRO A 199 8.83 14.29 13.90
C PRO A 199 7.98 13.77 15.07
N ASN A 200 8.64 13.11 16.01
CA ASN A 200 8.06 12.76 17.30
C ASN A 200 9.10 13.05 18.38
N LYS A 201 8.62 13.33 19.62
CA LYS A 201 9.48 13.71 20.77
C LYS A 201 10.58 12.70 21.09
N LYS A 202 10.35 11.40 20.83
CA LYS A 202 11.31 10.33 21.16
C LYS A 202 12.12 9.85 19.95
N LYS A 203 11.49 9.76 18.77
CA LYS A 203 12.13 9.31 17.51
C LYS A 203 11.26 9.72 16.34
N ASN A 204 11.85 9.92 15.16
CA ASN A 204 11.08 10.08 13.94
C ASN A 204 10.31 8.79 13.62
N LEU A 205 9.05 8.93 13.29
CA LEU A 205 8.21 7.80 12.87
C LEU A 205 8.19 7.75 11.34
N ARG A 206 8.52 6.60 10.77
CA ARG A 206 8.40 6.37 9.34
C ARG A 206 6.93 6.28 8.93
N TYR A 207 6.59 6.84 7.78
CA TYR A 207 5.26 6.70 7.19
C TYR A 207 5.17 5.36 6.44
N PRO A 208 4.13 4.54 6.68
CA PRO A 208 3.95 3.32 5.92
C PRO A 208 3.61 3.62 4.46
N HIS A 209 4.27 2.92 3.55
CA HIS A 209 4.05 3.02 2.12
C HIS A 209 3.49 1.71 1.60
N ILE A 210 2.22 1.72 1.21
CA ILE A 210 1.50 0.59 0.60
C ILE A 210 1.09 0.90 -0.85
N GLY A 211 1.65 1.94 -1.46
CA GLY A 211 1.40 2.30 -2.84
C GLY A 211 1.96 1.27 -3.83
N ILE A 212 1.35 1.21 -5.01
CA ILE A 212 1.75 0.41 -6.16
C ILE A 212 2.25 1.37 -7.24
N VAL A 213 3.33 1.02 -7.92
CA VAL A 213 3.84 1.73 -9.11
C VAL A 213 3.28 1.10 -10.37
#